data_1c8c7b1efc50dd0cf43e8a528516f3e9
#
_entry.id   1c8c7b1efc50dd0cf43e8a528516f3e9
#
_cell.length_a   1.000
_cell.length_b   1.000
_cell.length_c   1.000
_cell.angle_alpha   90.00
_cell.angle_beta   90.00
_cell.angle_gamma   90.00
#
_symmetry.space_group_name_H-M   'P 1'
#
loop_
_entity.id
_entity.type
_entity.pdbx_description
1 polymer ?
#
loop_
_entity_poly.entity_id
_entity_poly.type
_entity_poly.pdbx_seq_one_letter_code
_entity_poly.pdbx_strand_id
1 'polypeptide(L)'
;LEGLEAVRKRPGMYIGTTGARGLHHLVWEIVDNAIDEALAGYCDLITVTVGKENTIRVTDNGRGIPTDIHPKTGKSTVETVYTVLHAGGKFGGGGYKVSGGLHGVGASVVNALSAWLEVEVHKNGKIYFQRYENGGHPTEPLKVIGECNEDDTGTIVTFLPDPTIFEETTVFDYDTLKQRIRELAFLNRGLTIKLADERTDTEDTFMYEGGISEYVRMINKSRNPIHETILDVNGTENDISIEVAMQYNETYNSCIYSFVNNINTPEGGTHEDGVRLALTRVLNKYATNNNLLKNNDDSLLFDDVKEGITLIVSCKHPNPQFEGQTKTKLGNIEVRQIASKIFGEGLERFLMENPNQARIIIEKAMTASRARVAAKKARELTRRKGDLEITNFYGKLTDCKSKDPSESEIFLVEGDSAGGSAKKGRDYMTQAILPLRGKILNVEKARLDRALGNEEIRTMITAFGTGIGEEFDI
;
A
#
# COMPACT_ATOMS: atom_id res chain seq x y z
N LEU A 1 -12.70 28.08 -17.69
CA LEU A 1 -13.54 26.94 -17.39
C LEU A 1 -13.58 26.78 -15.88
N GLU A 2 -14.77 26.82 -15.32
CA GLU A 2 -15.02 26.67 -13.90
C GLU A 2 -15.95 25.45 -13.68
N GLY A 3 -15.91 24.90 -12.47
CA GLY A 3 -16.81 23.82 -12.05
C GLY A 3 -16.58 22.46 -12.75
N LEU A 4 -17.68 21.76 -13.02
CA LEU A 4 -17.65 20.37 -13.54
C LEU A 4 -17.07 20.26 -14.96
N GLU A 5 -17.16 21.31 -15.78
CA GLU A 5 -16.54 21.31 -17.11
C GLU A 5 -15.01 21.23 -17.05
N ALA A 6 -14.38 21.85 -16.03
CA ALA A 6 -12.95 21.75 -15.82
C ALA A 6 -12.52 20.31 -15.53
N VAL A 7 -13.32 19.57 -14.74
CA VAL A 7 -13.09 18.16 -14.46
C VAL A 7 -13.16 17.31 -15.73
N ARG A 8 -14.19 17.51 -16.55
CA ARG A 8 -14.37 16.77 -17.82
C ARG A 8 -13.24 17.02 -18.83
N LYS A 9 -12.71 18.25 -18.88
CA LYS A 9 -11.59 18.58 -19.79
C LYS A 9 -10.25 18.04 -19.36
N ARG A 10 -10.02 17.92 -18.06
CA ARG A 10 -8.76 17.42 -17.49
C ARG A 10 -8.99 16.41 -16.39
N PRO A 11 -9.64 15.28 -16.69
CA PRO A 11 -9.99 14.28 -15.68
C PRO A 11 -8.76 13.74 -14.96
N GLY A 12 -7.64 13.58 -15.66
CA GLY A 12 -6.38 13.10 -15.07
C GLY A 12 -5.86 13.94 -13.89
N MET A 13 -6.22 15.23 -13.81
CA MET A 13 -5.86 16.06 -12.64
C MET A 13 -6.61 15.65 -11.37
N TYR A 14 -7.76 15.01 -11.48
CA TYR A 14 -8.64 14.65 -10.37
C TYR A 14 -8.58 13.15 -10.03
N ILE A 15 -8.45 12.29 -11.04
CA ILE A 15 -8.46 10.83 -10.87
C ILE A 15 -7.16 10.14 -11.32
N GLY A 16 -6.16 10.92 -11.72
CA GLY A 16 -4.83 10.46 -12.12
C GLY A 16 -4.73 9.96 -13.55
N THR A 17 -5.67 9.16 -14.02
CA THR A 17 -5.72 8.60 -15.39
C THR A 17 -7.16 8.35 -15.81
N THR A 18 -7.40 8.20 -17.11
CA THR A 18 -8.70 7.79 -17.68
C THR A 18 -8.74 6.31 -18.09
N GLY A 19 -7.70 5.55 -17.77
CA GLY A 19 -7.67 4.09 -17.93
C GLY A 19 -8.37 3.36 -16.77
N ALA A 20 -8.15 2.06 -16.67
CA ALA A 20 -8.78 1.20 -15.66
C ALA A 20 -8.59 1.70 -14.22
N ARG A 21 -7.41 2.22 -13.89
CA ARG A 21 -7.11 2.76 -12.56
C ARG A 21 -7.99 3.96 -12.20
N GLY A 22 -8.15 4.90 -13.13
CA GLY A 22 -9.02 6.06 -12.93
C GLY A 22 -10.49 5.70 -12.89
N LEU A 23 -10.91 4.70 -13.68
CA LEU A 23 -12.26 4.15 -13.65
C LEU A 23 -12.60 3.61 -12.25
N HIS A 24 -11.74 2.79 -11.66
CA HIS A 24 -11.92 2.26 -10.31
C HIS A 24 -11.83 3.34 -9.23
N HIS A 25 -11.09 4.41 -9.48
CA HIS A 25 -11.00 5.55 -8.56
C HIS A 25 -12.36 6.21 -8.32
N LEU A 26 -13.25 6.23 -9.31
CA LEU A 26 -14.63 6.72 -9.13
C LEU A 26 -15.37 5.97 -8.02
N VAL A 27 -15.17 4.66 -7.93
CA VAL A 27 -15.78 3.83 -6.88
C VAL A 27 -15.25 4.24 -5.52
N TRP A 28 -13.93 4.45 -5.41
CA TRP A 28 -13.29 4.80 -4.14
C TRP A 28 -13.75 6.15 -3.61
N GLU A 29 -13.97 7.13 -4.47
CA GLU A 29 -14.47 8.45 -4.06
C GLU A 29 -15.87 8.36 -3.41
N ILE A 30 -16.74 7.49 -3.91
CA ILE A 30 -18.08 7.29 -3.33
C ILE A 30 -18.02 6.39 -2.09
N VAL A 31 -17.24 5.32 -2.13
CA VAL A 31 -17.06 4.42 -0.97
C VAL A 31 -16.43 5.16 0.21
N ASP A 32 -15.45 6.02 -0.04
CA ASP A 32 -14.78 6.81 1.01
C ASP A 32 -15.77 7.74 1.74
N ASN A 33 -16.80 8.25 1.07
CA ASN A 33 -17.85 9.01 1.72
C ASN A 33 -18.66 8.15 2.70
N ALA A 34 -18.96 6.91 2.35
CA ALA A 34 -19.61 5.97 3.23
C ALA A 34 -18.70 5.54 4.40
N ILE A 35 -17.42 5.36 4.14
CA ILE A 35 -16.39 5.08 5.17
C ILE A 35 -16.29 6.25 6.17
N ASP A 36 -16.37 7.49 5.70
CA ASP A 36 -16.36 8.67 6.58
C ASP A 36 -17.55 8.68 7.55
N GLU A 37 -18.72 8.24 7.12
CA GLU A 37 -19.89 8.02 8.01
C GLU A 37 -19.60 6.92 9.05
N ALA A 38 -18.92 5.85 8.66
CA ALA A 38 -18.49 4.80 9.59
C ALA A 38 -17.46 5.30 10.61
N LEU A 39 -16.47 6.10 10.17
CA LEU A 39 -15.48 6.74 11.04
C LEU A 39 -16.13 7.72 12.03
N ALA A 40 -17.19 8.39 11.62
CA ALA A 40 -17.97 9.26 12.51
C ALA A 40 -18.87 8.48 13.51
N GLY A 41 -18.96 7.16 13.36
CA GLY A 41 -19.74 6.29 14.26
C GLY A 41 -21.21 6.11 13.88
N TYR A 42 -21.62 6.51 12.68
CA TYR A 42 -23.01 6.50 12.24
C TYR A 42 -23.35 5.41 11.21
N CYS A 43 -22.37 4.67 10.71
CA CYS A 43 -22.57 3.66 9.69
C CYS A 43 -21.86 2.37 10.10
N ASP A 44 -22.55 1.24 10.01
CA ASP A 44 -22.01 -0.09 10.30
C ASP A 44 -22.16 -1.07 9.12
N LEU A 45 -22.83 -0.66 8.05
CA LEU A 45 -23.06 -1.46 6.85
C LEU A 45 -22.92 -0.62 5.58
N ILE A 46 -22.02 -1.06 4.71
CA ILE A 46 -21.83 -0.52 3.36
C ILE A 46 -22.01 -1.65 2.35
N THR A 47 -22.78 -1.39 1.30
CA THR A 47 -22.94 -2.35 0.19
C THR A 47 -22.50 -1.70 -1.12
N VAL A 48 -21.62 -2.39 -1.85
CA VAL A 48 -21.16 -1.99 -3.18
C VAL A 48 -21.65 -3.03 -4.18
N THR A 49 -22.38 -2.61 -5.18
CA THR A 49 -22.95 -3.50 -6.21
C THR A 49 -22.47 -3.07 -7.59
N VAL A 50 -21.93 -4.02 -8.35
CA VAL A 50 -21.69 -3.86 -9.78
C VAL A 50 -22.93 -4.37 -10.54
N GLY A 51 -23.61 -3.48 -11.22
CA GLY A 51 -24.82 -3.80 -11.98
C GLY A 51 -24.49 -4.47 -13.33
N LYS A 52 -25.49 -5.06 -13.95
CA LYS A 52 -25.36 -5.80 -15.23
C LYS A 52 -24.82 -4.94 -16.36
N GLU A 53 -25.07 -3.63 -16.34
CA GLU A 53 -24.62 -2.68 -17.36
C GLU A 53 -23.33 -1.94 -16.95
N ASN A 54 -22.54 -2.48 -16.01
CA ASN A 54 -21.38 -1.84 -15.41
C ASN A 54 -21.70 -0.54 -14.67
N THR A 55 -22.85 -0.45 -14.06
CA THR A 55 -23.18 0.58 -13.07
C THR A 55 -22.52 0.23 -11.74
N ILE A 56 -22.26 1.23 -10.95
CA ILE A 56 -21.87 1.06 -9.53
C ILE A 56 -22.95 1.66 -8.65
N ARG A 57 -23.36 0.88 -7.66
CA ARG A 57 -24.28 1.32 -6.61
C ARG A 57 -23.59 1.17 -5.26
N VAL A 58 -23.50 2.24 -4.50
CA VAL A 58 -22.97 2.27 -3.14
C VAL A 58 -24.07 2.66 -2.19
N THR A 59 -24.35 1.82 -1.21
CA THR A 59 -25.36 2.04 -0.17
C THR A 59 -24.69 2.08 1.18
N ASP A 60 -24.96 3.10 1.99
CA ASP A 60 -24.59 3.17 3.39
C ASP A 60 -25.84 3.37 4.27
N ASN A 61 -25.73 2.99 5.54
CA ASN A 61 -26.74 3.23 6.55
C ASN A 61 -26.35 4.36 7.53
N GLY A 62 -25.60 5.34 7.04
CA GLY A 62 -25.20 6.51 7.78
C GLY A 62 -26.36 7.49 8.02
N ARG A 63 -26.05 8.73 8.35
CA ARG A 63 -27.07 9.77 8.67
C ARG A 63 -27.84 10.26 7.44
N GLY A 64 -27.38 9.96 6.24
CA GLY A 64 -27.84 10.56 5.00
C GLY A 64 -27.30 11.99 4.79
N ILE A 65 -27.04 12.34 3.54
CA ILE A 65 -26.61 13.69 3.16
C ILE A 65 -27.69 14.69 3.61
N PRO A 66 -27.34 15.84 4.20
CA PRO A 66 -28.32 16.87 4.53
C PRO A 66 -29.14 17.28 3.30
N THR A 67 -30.45 17.42 3.47
CA THR A 67 -31.41 17.72 2.39
C THR A 67 -31.89 19.17 2.40
N ASP A 68 -31.44 19.95 3.39
CA ASP A 68 -31.77 21.36 3.54
C ASP A 68 -31.16 22.22 2.42
N ILE A 69 -31.71 23.41 2.27
CA ILE A 69 -31.15 24.42 1.35
C ILE A 69 -29.81 24.91 1.87
N HIS A 70 -28.78 24.80 1.04
CA HIS A 70 -27.43 25.24 1.36
C HIS A 70 -27.36 26.79 1.34
N PRO A 71 -26.90 27.43 2.44
CA PRO A 71 -27.02 28.90 2.58
C PRO A 71 -26.22 29.69 1.57
N LYS A 72 -25.12 29.14 1.03
CA LYS A 72 -24.28 29.85 0.05
C LYS A 72 -24.73 29.64 -1.38
N THR A 73 -25.35 28.53 -1.72
CA THR A 73 -25.69 28.20 -3.11
C THR A 73 -27.18 28.41 -3.43
N GLY A 74 -28.04 28.45 -2.41
CA GLY A 74 -29.48 28.49 -2.58
C GLY A 74 -30.11 27.24 -3.17
N LYS A 75 -29.29 26.17 -3.35
CA LYS A 75 -29.71 24.83 -3.79
C LYS A 75 -29.76 23.88 -2.63
N SER A 76 -30.32 22.69 -2.80
CA SER A 76 -30.23 21.66 -1.76
C SER A 76 -28.77 21.31 -1.47
N THR A 77 -28.47 20.92 -0.25
CA THR A 77 -27.13 20.45 0.12
C THR A 77 -26.72 19.26 -0.73
N VAL A 78 -27.62 18.35 -1.05
CA VAL A 78 -27.38 17.22 -1.96
C VAL A 78 -26.88 17.72 -3.32
N GLU A 79 -27.63 18.62 -3.96
CA GLU A 79 -27.23 19.20 -5.26
C GLU A 79 -25.89 19.91 -5.17
N THR A 80 -25.66 20.65 -4.11
CA THR A 80 -24.41 21.38 -3.88
C THR A 80 -23.21 20.43 -3.79
N VAL A 81 -23.34 19.32 -3.07
CA VAL A 81 -22.26 18.30 -2.93
C VAL A 81 -21.88 17.70 -4.27
N TYR A 82 -22.84 17.44 -5.15
CA TYR A 82 -22.59 16.79 -6.44
C TYR A 82 -22.30 17.75 -7.61
N THR A 83 -22.57 19.04 -7.47
CA THR A 83 -22.40 20.00 -8.57
C THR A 83 -21.37 21.08 -8.34
N VAL A 84 -20.95 21.30 -7.09
CA VAL A 84 -20.00 22.36 -6.73
C VAL A 84 -18.71 21.76 -6.23
N LEU A 85 -17.59 22.12 -6.84
CA LEU A 85 -16.26 21.74 -6.36
C LEU A 85 -15.97 22.43 -5.02
N HIS A 86 -15.33 21.73 -4.11
CA HIS A 86 -14.96 22.22 -2.77
C HIS A 86 -16.16 22.63 -1.87
N ALA A 87 -17.32 22.04 -2.11
CA ALA A 87 -18.54 22.33 -1.33
C ALA A 87 -18.83 21.29 -0.24
N GLY A 88 -17.91 20.40 0.06
CA GLY A 88 -18.11 19.33 1.05
C GLY A 88 -18.27 19.87 2.46
N GLY A 89 -19.26 19.35 3.22
CA GLY A 89 -19.52 19.66 4.63
C GLY A 89 -18.45 19.18 5.61
N LYS A 90 -17.31 18.69 5.10
CA LYS A 90 -16.17 18.18 5.84
C LYS A 90 -15.16 19.29 6.20
N PHE A 91 -15.37 20.49 5.70
CA PHE A 91 -14.58 21.68 6.01
C PHE A 91 -15.23 22.52 7.11
N GLY A 92 -14.54 22.69 8.21
CA GLY A 92 -14.94 23.69 9.22
C GLY A 92 -15.91 23.24 10.29
N GLY A 93 -15.65 22.13 10.92
CA GLY A 93 -16.04 21.93 12.30
C GLY A 93 -17.50 21.58 12.58
N GLY A 94 -17.89 20.36 12.44
CA GLY A 94 -19.12 19.96 13.04
C GLY A 94 -19.58 18.53 12.80
N GLY A 95 -19.20 17.93 11.68
CA GLY A 95 -19.73 16.63 11.34
C GLY A 95 -18.70 15.49 11.35
N TYR A 96 -17.46 15.79 10.99
CA TYR A 96 -16.41 14.80 10.83
C TYR A 96 -15.10 15.27 11.47
N LYS A 97 -14.66 14.57 12.53
CA LYS A 97 -13.35 14.82 13.13
C LYS A 97 -12.21 14.32 12.25
N VAL A 98 -12.46 13.24 11.52
CA VAL A 98 -11.51 12.58 10.62
C VAL A 98 -12.23 12.23 9.33
N SER A 99 -11.63 12.49 8.19
CA SER A 99 -12.20 12.20 6.87
C SER A 99 -11.14 11.88 5.84
N GLY A 100 -11.40 10.91 4.96
CA GLY A 100 -10.60 10.63 3.77
C GLY A 100 -10.85 11.64 2.65
N GLY A 101 -12.06 12.20 2.59
CA GLY A 101 -12.51 13.16 1.59
C GLY A 101 -12.08 14.61 1.86
N LEU A 102 -10.79 14.87 2.02
CA LEU A 102 -10.24 16.16 2.46
C LEU A 102 -10.48 17.34 1.52
N HIS A 103 -10.69 17.10 0.23
CA HIS A 103 -10.79 18.17 -0.75
C HIS A 103 -12.24 18.57 -1.08
N GLY A 104 -13.24 17.82 -0.62
CA GLY A 104 -14.64 18.08 -0.89
C GLY A 104 -15.02 18.06 -2.37
N VAL A 105 -14.27 17.30 -3.18
CA VAL A 105 -14.45 17.24 -4.64
C VAL A 105 -14.87 15.88 -5.14
N GLY A 106 -14.70 14.82 -4.37
CA GLY A 106 -14.88 13.43 -4.82
C GLY A 106 -16.24 13.18 -5.45
N ALA A 107 -17.31 13.53 -4.78
CA ALA A 107 -18.68 13.34 -5.28
C ALA A 107 -18.97 14.11 -6.58
N SER A 108 -18.56 15.36 -6.64
CA SER A 108 -18.74 16.20 -7.82
C SER A 108 -17.87 15.75 -9.01
N VAL A 109 -16.67 15.23 -8.74
CA VAL A 109 -15.79 14.64 -9.76
C VAL A 109 -16.43 13.38 -10.36
N VAL A 110 -16.95 12.46 -9.53
CA VAL A 110 -17.65 11.27 -10.02
C VAL A 110 -18.87 11.66 -10.86
N ASN A 111 -19.64 12.62 -10.40
CA ASN A 111 -20.79 13.13 -11.13
C ASN A 111 -20.38 13.70 -12.51
N ALA A 112 -19.36 14.53 -12.56
CA ALA A 112 -18.85 15.10 -13.81
C ALA A 112 -18.38 14.06 -14.82
N LEU A 113 -17.80 12.94 -14.35
CA LEU A 113 -17.21 11.89 -15.18
C LEU A 113 -18.16 10.70 -15.42
N SER A 114 -19.41 10.84 -15.02
CA SER A 114 -20.46 9.83 -15.25
C SER A 114 -21.39 10.24 -16.39
N ALA A 115 -21.87 9.26 -17.16
CA ALA A 115 -22.94 9.46 -18.13
C ALA A 115 -24.24 9.89 -17.44
N TRP A 116 -24.51 9.27 -16.30
CA TRP A 116 -25.54 9.67 -15.36
C TRP A 116 -25.19 9.25 -13.94
N LEU A 117 -25.73 9.96 -12.97
CA LEU A 117 -25.59 9.65 -11.55
C LEU A 117 -26.91 9.91 -10.84
N GLU A 118 -27.29 9.02 -9.94
CA GLU A 118 -28.47 9.09 -9.10
C GLU A 118 -28.09 9.08 -7.63
N VAL A 119 -28.72 9.94 -6.86
CA VAL A 119 -28.58 10.00 -5.40
C VAL A 119 -29.94 9.82 -4.77
N GLU A 120 -30.02 8.87 -3.85
CA GLU A 120 -31.17 8.63 -3.00
C GLU A 120 -30.74 8.82 -1.54
N VAL A 121 -31.46 9.62 -0.79
CA VAL A 121 -31.19 9.90 0.61
C VAL A 121 -32.40 9.53 1.46
N HIS A 122 -32.20 8.63 2.42
CA HIS A 122 -33.18 8.30 3.43
C HIS A 122 -32.90 9.14 4.67
N LYS A 123 -33.83 10.00 5.01
CA LYS A 123 -33.66 10.96 6.11
C LYS A 123 -35.03 11.51 6.58
N ASN A 124 -35.19 11.61 7.90
CA ASN A 124 -36.40 12.19 8.53
C ASN A 124 -37.70 11.54 8.03
N GLY A 125 -37.70 10.21 7.87
CA GLY A 125 -38.86 9.46 7.41
C GLY A 125 -39.22 9.62 5.94
N LYS A 126 -38.35 10.25 5.15
CA LYS A 126 -38.56 10.51 3.71
C LYS A 126 -37.44 9.98 2.86
N ILE A 127 -37.77 9.65 1.62
CA ILE A 127 -36.82 9.22 0.60
C ILE A 127 -36.71 10.36 -0.41
N TYR A 128 -35.53 11.00 -0.45
CA TYR A 128 -35.18 12.07 -1.39
C TYR A 128 -34.44 11.49 -2.56
N PHE A 129 -34.64 12.06 -3.76
CA PHE A 129 -34.03 11.59 -5.00
C PHE A 129 -33.63 12.76 -5.90
N GLN A 130 -32.47 12.63 -6.53
CA GLN A 130 -32.02 13.52 -7.60
C GLN A 130 -31.18 12.75 -8.60
N ARG A 131 -31.36 13.06 -9.89
CA ARG A 131 -30.60 12.51 -11.00
C ARG A 131 -29.83 13.62 -11.74
N TYR A 132 -28.64 13.25 -12.19
CA TYR A 132 -27.73 14.12 -12.94
C TYR A 132 -27.37 13.46 -14.27
N GLU A 133 -27.29 14.25 -15.33
CA GLU A 133 -26.91 13.82 -16.66
C GLU A 133 -26.06 14.91 -17.34
N ASN A 134 -25.61 14.67 -18.56
CA ASN A 134 -24.92 15.68 -19.39
C ASN A 134 -23.75 16.38 -18.69
N GLY A 135 -22.84 15.60 -18.09
CA GLY A 135 -21.68 16.16 -17.41
C GLY A 135 -21.96 16.63 -15.97
N GLY A 136 -22.99 16.06 -15.34
CA GLY A 136 -23.30 16.27 -13.95
C GLY A 136 -24.35 17.35 -13.67
N HIS A 137 -25.14 17.74 -14.69
CA HIS A 137 -26.24 18.68 -14.51
C HIS A 137 -27.49 17.97 -13.96
N PRO A 138 -28.17 18.54 -12.94
CA PRO A 138 -29.41 17.95 -12.43
C PRO A 138 -30.51 17.97 -13.49
N THR A 139 -31.26 16.86 -13.61
CA THR A 139 -32.41 16.78 -14.51
C THR A 139 -33.63 17.49 -13.92
N GLU A 140 -33.74 17.44 -12.59
CA GLU A 140 -34.80 18.06 -11.80
C GLU A 140 -34.21 18.49 -10.43
N PRO A 141 -34.87 19.40 -9.69
CA PRO A 141 -34.52 19.65 -8.30
C PRO A 141 -34.68 18.40 -7.42
N LEU A 142 -34.01 18.37 -6.28
CA LEU A 142 -34.18 17.33 -5.28
C LEU A 142 -35.67 17.19 -4.91
N LYS A 143 -36.22 15.97 -4.98
CA LYS A 143 -37.63 15.69 -4.71
C LYS A 143 -37.79 14.52 -3.77
N VAL A 144 -38.90 14.48 -3.04
CA VAL A 144 -39.32 13.34 -2.23
C VAL A 144 -40.05 12.36 -3.13
N ILE A 145 -39.59 11.11 -3.14
CA ILE A 145 -40.16 10.02 -3.95
C ILE A 145 -40.90 8.96 -3.12
N GLY A 146 -40.78 9.01 -1.81
CA GLY A 146 -41.40 8.04 -0.92
C GLY A 146 -41.19 8.36 0.55
N GLU A 147 -41.70 7.47 1.38
CA GLU A 147 -41.54 7.51 2.83
C GLU A 147 -40.76 6.28 3.31
N CYS A 148 -40.05 6.41 4.42
CA CYS A 148 -39.34 5.34 5.11
C CYS A 148 -39.55 5.50 6.62
N ASN A 149 -39.08 4.53 7.41
CA ASN A 149 -39.08 4.70 8.88
C ASN A 149 -38.09 5.84 9.25
N GLU A 150 -38.37 6.56 10.33
CA GLU A 150 -37.52 7.65 10.82
C GLU A 150 -36.09 7.16 11.15
N ASP A 151 -35.95 5.90 11.59
CA ASP A 151 -34.67 5.26 11.90
C ASP A 151 -33.96 4.70 10.66
N ASP A 152 -34.62 4.62 9.53
CA ASP A 152 -34.04 4.20 8.26
C ASP A 152 -33.37 5.40 7.59
N THR A 153 -32.08 5.52 7.85
CA THR A 153 -31.25 6.61 7.31
C THR A 153 -30.11 6.06 6.44
N GLY A 154 -29.67 6.86 5.50
CA GLY A 154 -28.53 6.51 4.66
C GLY A 154 -28.51 7.21 3.33
N THR A 155 -27.49 6.89 2.56
CA THR A 155 -27.29 7.42 1.20
C THR A 155 -27.08 6.27 0.24
N ILE A 156 -27.72 6.35 -0.91
CA ILE A 156 -27.53 5.43 -2.04
C ILE A 156 -27.08 6.23 -3.24
N VAL A 157 -25.93 5.88 -3.80
CA VAL A 157 -25.39 6.52 -5.00
C VAL A 157 -25.25 5.46 -6.08
N THR A 158 -25.84 5.71 -7.22
CA THR A 158 -25.70 4.85 -8.41
C THR A 158 -25.16 5.67 -9.56
N PHE A 159 -24.14 5.21 -10.25
CA PHE A 159 -23.58 5.93 -11.38
C PHE A 159 -23.14 4.99 -12.50
N LEU A 160 -23.14 5.53 -13.71
CA LEU A 160 -22.59 4.87 -14.91
C LEU A 160 -21.43 5.74 -15.42
N PRO A 161 -20.19 5.21 -15.49
CA PRO A 161 -19.07 5.96 -16.04
C PRO A 161 -19.33 6.40 -17.48
N ASP A 162 -18.88 7.61 -17.83
CA ASP A 162 -19.02 8.15 -19.18
C ASP A 162 -18.02 7.51 -20.15
N PRO A 163 -18.47 6.74 -21.17
CA PRO A 163 -17.59 6.09 -22.12
C PRO A 163 -16.80 7.10 -22.99
N THR A 164 -17.25 8.33 -23.09
CA THR A 164 -16.50 9.37 -23.82
C THR A 164 -15.30 9.91 -23.04
N ILE A 165 -15.25 9.67 -21.74
CA ILE A 165 -14.11 9.97 -20.86
C ILE A 165 -13.22 8.75 -20.70
N PHE A 166 -13.81 7.58 -20.43
CA PHE A 166 -13.13 6.30 -20.25
C PHE A 166 -13.14 5.50 -21.55
N GLU A 167 -12.39 5.95 -22.54
CA GLU A 167 -12.36 5.37 -23.89
C GLU A 167 -11.69 3.98 -23.90
N GLU A 168 -10.74 3.76 -22.97
CA GLU A 168 -9.99 2.50 -22.89
C GLU A 168 -10.84 1.37 -22.32
N THR A 169 -11.58 1.61 -21.26
CA THR A 169 -12.48 0.64 -20.63
C THR A 169 -13.51 1.31 -19.72
N THR A 170 -14.74 0.77 -19.69
CA THR A 170 -15.78 1.09 -18.70
C THR A 170 -16.13 -0.13 -17.85
N VAL A 171 -15.37 -1.22 -17.97
CA VAL A 171 -15.64 -2.49 -17.30
C VAL A 171 -14.92 -2.52 -15.94
N PHE A 172 -15.69 -2.68 -14.87
CA PHE A 172 -15.13 -2.83 -13.51
C PHE A 172 -14.61 -4.26 -13.32
N ASP A 173 -13.41 -4.34 -12.73
CA ASP A 173 -12.79 -5.60 -12.34
C ASP A 173 -13.18 -5.97 -10.91
N TYR A 174 -13.86 -7.11 -10.75
CA TYR A 174 -14.33 -7.57 -9.44
C TYR A 174 -13.21 -7.81 -8.44
N ASP A 175 -12.11 -8.41 -8.87
CA ASP A 175 -10.99 -8.73 -7.98
C ASP A 175 -10.30 -7.46 -7.45
N THR A 176 -10.17 -6.44 -8.29
CA THR A 176 -9.67 -5.12 -7.88
C THR A 176 -10.58 -4.49 -6.83
N LEU A 177 -11.90 -4.52 -7.04
CA LEU A 177 -12.87 -4.03 -6.06
C LEU A 177 -12.81 -4.84 -4.76
N LYS A 178 -12.79 -6.15 -4.85
CA LYS A 178 -12.73 -7.08 -3.72
C LYS A 178 -11.50 -6.85 -2.85
N GLN A 179 -10.33 -6.69 -3.45
CA GLN A 179 -9.10 -6.46 -2.74
C GLN A 179 -9.17 -5.17 -1.89
N ARG A 180 -9.60 -4.07 -2.49
CA ARG A 180 -9.69 -2.78 -1.79
C ARG A 180 -10.81 -2.76 -0.74
N ILE A 181 -11.96 -3.34 -1.02
CA ILE A 181 -13.08 -3.40 -0.07
C ILE A 181 -12.72 -4.24 1.15
N ARG A 182 -12.04 -5.38 0.94
CA ARG A 182 -11.54 -6.18 2.04
C ARG A 182 -10.51 -5.43 2.90
N GLU A 183 -9.61 -4.69 2.27
CA GLU A 183 -8.65 -3.83 2.96
C GLU A 183 -9.36 -2.77 3.81
N LEU A 184 -10.38 -2.09 3.27
CA LEU A 184 -11.18 -1.12 4.01
C LEU A 184 -11.92 -1.74 5.21
N ALA A 185 -12.39 -2.97 5.09
CA ALA A 185 -13.00 -3.69 6.20
C ALA A 185 -11.99 -4.01 7.31
N PHE A 186 -10.75 -4.37 6.98
CA PHE A 186 -9.69 -4.53 7.98
C PHE A 186 -9.32 -3.22 8.67
N LEU A 187 -9.31 -2.11 7.95
CA LEU A 187 -8.97 -0.79 8.48
C LEU A 187 -10.07 -0.19 9.39
N ASN A 188 -11.29 -0.72 9.31
CA ASN A 188 -12.46 -0.23 10.06
C ASN A 188 -13.08 -1.38 10.84
N ARG A 189 -12.60 -1.61 12.07
CA ARG A 189 -13.07 -2.69 12.95
C ARG A 189 -14.59 -2.71 13.08
N GLY A 190 -15.20 -3.87 12.90
CA GLY A 190 -16.63 -4.07 13.08
C GLY A 190 -17.52 -3.54 11.97
N LEU A 191 -16.97 -2.83 10.97
CA LEU A 191 -17.71 -2.40 9.79
C LEU A 191 -17.95 -3.58 8.85
N THR A 192 -19.20 -3.81 8.48
CA THR A 192 -19.55 -4.79 7.45
C THR A 192 -19.59 -4.13 6.09
N ILE A 193 -18.85 -4.66 5.13
CA ILE A 193 -18.87 -4.23 3.73
C ILE A 193 -19.24 -5.43 2.87
N LYS A 194 -20.30 -5.29 2.08
CA LYS A 194 -20.74 -6.27 1.09
C LYS A 194 -20.34 -5.82 -0.30
N LEU A 195 -19.85 -6.75 -1.10
CA LEU A 195 -19.58 -6.54 -2.52
C LEU A 195 -20.38 -7.56 -3.32
N ALA A 196 -21.22 -7.09 -4.21
CA ALA A 196 -22.03 -7.92 -5.11
C ALA A 196 -21.73 -7.58 -6.57
N ASP A 197 -21.68 -8.60 -7.42
CA ASP A 197 -21.55 -8.46 -8.86
C ASP A 197 -22.73 -9.17 -9.55
N GLU A 198 -23.67 -8.37 -10.03
CA GLU A 198 -24.87 -8.88 -10.71
C GLU A 198 -24.57 -9.47 -12.10
N ARG A 199 -23.39 -9.17 -12.67
CA ARG A 199 -22.96 -9.70 -13.97
C ARG A 199 -22.66 -11.20 -13.90
N THR A 200 -22.17 -11.66 -12.75
CA THR A 200 -21.70 -13.02 -12.50
C THR A 200 -22.45 -13.72 -11.36
N ASP A 201 -23.40 -13.03 -10.72
CA ASP A 201 -24.13 -13.50 -9.54
C ASP A 201 -23.17 -13.91 -8.39
N THR A 202 -22.18 -13.05 -8.14
CA THR A 202 -21.16 -13.27 -7.12
C THR A 202 -21.35 -12.25 -5.99
N GLU A 203 -21.22 -12.70 -4.73
CA GLU A 203 -21.32 -11.85 -3.54
C GLU A 203 -20.23 -12.23 -2.53
N ASP A 204 -19.59 -11.24 -1.93
CA ASP A 204 -18.66 -11.37 -0.83
C ASP A 204 -19.06 -10.41 0.30
N THR A 205 -18.90 -10.85 1.56
CA THR A 205 -19.12 -10.03 2.73
C THR A 205 -17.87 -10.02 3.61
N PHE A 206 -17.43 -8.83 4.01
CA PHE A 206 -16.26 -8.63 4.84
C PHE A 206 -16.62 -7.91 6.13
N MET A 207 -16.20 -8.46 7.25
CA MET A 207 -16.29 -7.84 8.56
C MET A 207 -15.22 -8.42 9.48
N TYR A 208 -14.41 -7.56 10.08
CA TYR A 208 -13.27 -7.97 10.90
C TYR A 208 -13.26 -7.22 12.23
N GLU A 209 -13.62 -7.90 13.30
CA GLU A 209 -13.61 -7.32 14.65
C GLU A 209 -12.18 -7.07 15.16
N GLY A 210 -11.22 -7.89 14.74
CA GLY A 210 -9.80 -7.74 15.06
C GLY A 210 -9.07 -6.67 14.24
N GLY A 211 -9.73 -6.10 13.22
CA GLY A 211 -9.17 -4.99 12.42
C GLY A 211 -7.86 -5.34 11.73
N ILE A 212 -6.87 -4.46 11.84
CA ILE A 212 -5.57 -4.64 11.16
C ILE A 212 -4.75 -5.82 11.70
N SER A 213 -5.00 -6.31 12.91
CA SER A 213 -4.36 -7.54 13.41
C SER A 213 -4.82 -8.78 12.65
N GLU A 214 -6.09 -8.83 12.24
CA GLU A 214 -6.60 -9.88 11.35
C GLU A 214 -6.03 -9.75 9.94
N TYR A 215 -5.77 -8.53 9.48
CA TYR A 215 -5.09 -8.28 8.21
C TYR A 215 -3.65 -8.84 8.21
N VAL A 216 -2.89 -8.58 9.27
CA VAL A 216 -1.56 -9.18 9.47
C VAL A 216 -1.65 -10.70 9.46
N ARG A 217 -2.63 -11.28 10.18
CA ARG A 217 -2.84 -12.73 10.22
C ARG A 217 -3.12 -13.29 8.83
N MET A 218 -3.97 -12.64 8.05
CA MET A 218 -4.27 -13.04 6.67
C MET A 218 -3.01 -13.02 5.78
N ILE A 219 -2.22 -11.95 5.83
CA ILE A 219 -0.99 -11.83 5.05
C ILE A 219 0.00 -12.93 5.43
N ASN A 220 0.13 -13.23 6.73
CA ASN A 220 1.09 -14.20 7.24
C ASN A 220 0.64 -15.65 7.13
N LYS A 221 -0.60 -15.92 6.75
CA LYS A 221 -1.12 -17.30 6.62
C LYS A 221 -0.26 -18.21 5.75
N SER A 222 0.36 -17.66 4.72
CA SER A 222 1.24 -18.39 3.79
C SER A 222 2.74 -18.13 4.01
N ARG A 223 3.13 -17.40 5.07
CA ARG A 223 4.51 -16.95 5.30
C ARG A 223 5.18 -17.55 6.53
N ASN A 224 4.54 -18.48 7.21
CA ASN A 224 5.03 -19.16 8.41
C ASN A 224 5.44 -18.16 9.51
N PRO A 225 4.53 -17.66 10.33
CA PRO A 225 4.86 -16.80 11.47
C PRO A 225 5.86 -17.48 12.41
N ILE A 226 6.85 -16.73 12.90
CA ILE A 226 7.87 -17.24 13.83
C ILE A 226 7.47 -17.06 15.30
N HIS A 227 6.42 -16.31 15.59
CA HIS A 227 5.83 -16.14 16.90
C HIS A 227 4.31 -16.08 16.80
N GLU A 228 3.61 -16.44 17.88
CA GLU A 228 2.17 -16.65 17.88
C GLU A 228 1.40 -15.33 17.96
N THR A 229 1.78 -14.45 18.88
CA THR A 229 1.02 -13.23 19.18
C THR A 229 1.28 -12.13 18.16
N ILE A 230 0.22 -11.62 17.57
CA ILE A 230 0.28 -10.41 16.73
C ILE A 230 0.29 -9.21 17.69
N LEU A 231 1.30 -8.36 17.60
CA LEU A 231 1.31 -7.10 18.31
C LEU A 231 0.22 -6.20 17.73
N ASP A 232 -0.67 -5.72 18.57
CA ASP A 232 -1.74 -4.77 18.24
C ASP A 232 -1.68 -3.61 19.22
N VAL A 233 -1.26 -2.46 18.73
CA VAL A 233 -1.07 -1.22 19.52
C VAL A 233 -1.98 -0.16 18.96
N ASN A 234 -2.73 0.50 19.82
CA ASN A 234 -3.50 1.67 19.46
C ASN A 234 -3.40 2.75 20.54
N GLY A 235 -3.55 3.98 20.12
CA GLY A 235 -3.54 5.13 21.03
C GLY A 235 -3.92 6.41 20.31
N THR A 236 -4.31 7.40 21.08
CA THR A 236 -4.70 8.72 20.56
C THR A 236 -4.02 9.81 21.39
N GLU A 237 -3.41 10.77 20.71
CA GLU A 237 -2.81 11.96 21.31
C GLU A 237 -3.09 13.16 20.40
N ASN A 238 -3.58 14.27 20.96
CA ASN A 238 -3.92 15.49 20.23
C ASN A 238 -4.89 15.26 19.04
N ASP A 239 -5.92 14.45 19.25
CA ASP A 239 -6.89 14.02 18.22
C ASP A 239 -6.30 13.21 17.06
N ILE A 240 -5.02 12.81 17.15
CA ILE A 240 -4.35 11.94 16.19
C ILE A 240 -4.35 10.52 16.75
N SER A 241 -4.98 9.59 16.04
CA SER A 241 -5.02 8.18 16.42
C SER A 241 -4.01 7.38 15.60
N ILE A 242 -3.23 6.56 16.28
CA ILE A 242 -2.27 5.63 15.68
C ILE A 242 -2.67 4.22 16.06
N GLU A 243 -2.73 3.37 15.07
CA GLU A 243 -3.00 1.93 15.21
C GLU A 243 -1.94 1.17 14.42
N VAL A 244 -1.28 0.22 15.07
CA VAL A 244 -0.20 -0.57 14.48
C VAL A 244 -0.39 -2.04 14.80
N ALA A 245 -0.31 -2.89 13.79
CA ALA A 245 -0.27 -4.34 13.95
C ALA A 245 1.00 -4.91 13.31
N MET A 246 1.61 -5.89 13.97
CA MET A 246 2.90 -6.42 13.55
C MET A 246 3.06 -7.89 13.93
N GLN A 247 3.66 -8.66 13.04
CA GLN A 247 4.13 -10.03 13.29
C GLN A 247 5.30 -10.34 12.37
N TYR A 248 6.24 -11.13 12.88
CA TYR A 248 7.36 -11.64 12.06
C TYR A 248 7.07 -13.02 11.49
N ASN A 249 7.65 -13.31 10.35
CA ASN A 249 7.54 -14.58 9.64
C ASN A 249 8.92 -15.08 9.16
N GLU A 250 8.97 -16.27 8.58
CA GLU A 250 10.21 -16.91 8.13
C GLU A 250 10.82 -16.29 6.87
N THR A 251 10.09 -15.41 6.17
CA THR A 251 10.59 -14.80 4.93
C THR A 251 11.69 -13.76 5.21
N TYR A 252 12.40 -13.37 4.17
CA TYR A 252 13.44 -12.33 4.24
C TYR A 252 12.93 -10.96 3.78
N ASN A 253 11.75 -10.91 3.19
CA ASN A 253 11.15 -9.68 2.69
C ASN A 253 10.29 -9.01 3.77
N SER A 254 10.25 -7.69 3.75
CA SER A 254 9.31 -6.91 4.55
C SER A 254 8.01 -6.69 3.79
N CYS A 255 6.90 -6.70 4.52
CA CYS A 255 5.58 -6.31 4.03
C CYS A 255 5.07 -5.19 4.94
N ILE A 256 5.20 -3.95 4.49
CA ILE A 256 4.82 -2.77 5.25
C ILE A 256 3.75 -2.02 4.48
N TYR A 257 2.58 -1.86 5.09
CA TYR A 257 1.49 -1.05 4.58
C TYR A 257 1.19 0.09 5.54
N SER A 258 1.07 1.30 5.02
CA SER A 258 0.72 2.47 5.81
C SER A 258 -0.47 3.21 5.21
N PHE A 259 -1.32 3.74 6.09
CA PHE A 259 -2.58 4.38 5.75
C PHE A 259 -2.76 5.66 6.58
N VAL A 260 -3.40 6.64 5.97
CA VAL A 260 -3.86 7.87 6.62
C VAL A 260 -5.31 8.10 6.26
N ASN A 261 -6.19 8.15 7.25
CA ASN A 261 -7.64 8.25 7.04
C ASN A 261 -8.16 7.22 6.02
N ASN A 262 -7.69 5.97 6.15
CA ASN A 262 -7.97 4.83 5.27
C ASN A 262 -7.40 4.94 3.83
N ILE A 263 -6.62 5.96 3.54
CA ILE A 263 -5.94 6.13 2.26
C ILE A 263 -4.57 5.46 2.34
N ASN A 264 -4.28 4.58 1.38
CA ASN A 264 -2.96 3.98 1.28
C ASN A 264 -1.88 5.04 0.98
N THR A 265 -0.79 5.00 1.75
CA THR A 265 0.39 5.86 1.55
C THR A 265 1.59 5.01 1.15
N PRO A 266 1.70 4.62 -0.13
CA PRO A 266 2.75 3.69 -0.58
C PRO A 266 4.17 4.24 -0.43
N GLU A 267 4.33 5.56 -0.37
CA GLU A 267 5.61 6.22 -0.09
C GLU A 267 5.84 6.47 1.41
N GLY A 268 4.96 5.94 2.27
CA GLY A 268 5.04 6.08 3.72
C GLY A 268 4.70 7.48 4.21
N GLY A 269 5.55 8.03 5.04
CA GLY A 269 5.41 9.33 5.65
C GLY A 269 5.72 9.32 7.15
N THR A 270 5.41 10.42 7.83
CA THR A 270 5.78 10.64 9.22
C THR A 270 5.20 9.62 10.20
N HIS A 271 4.03 9.06 9.93
CA HIS A 271 3.42 7.98 10.74
C HIS A 271 4.23 6.69 10.65
N GLU A 272 4.63 6.29 9.46
CA GLU A 272 5.47 5.11 9.24
C GLU A 272 6.89 5.34 9.78
N ASP A 273 7.47 6.51 9.54
CA ASP A 273 8.80 6.87 10.04
C ASP A 273 8.88 6.80 11.56
N GLY A 274 7.85 7.28 12.26
CA GLY A 274 7.77 7.19 13.72
C GLY A 274 7.76 5.75 14.24
N VAL A 275 7.02 4.87 13.57
CA VAL A 275 6.97 3.44 13.90
C VAL A 275 8.32 2.77 13.63
N ARG A 276 8.96 3.05 12.50
CA ARG A 276 10.29 2.52 12.15
C ARG A 276 11.36 2.91 13.17
N LEU A 277 11.38 4.18 13.58
CA LEU A 277 12.29 4.69 14.58
C LEU A 277 12.08 4.00 15.95
N ALA A 278 10.82 3.89 16.38
CA ALA A 278 10.49 3.23 17.64
C ALA A 278 10.82 1.74 17.60
N LEU A 279 10.53 1.04 16.50
CA LEU A 279 10.85 -0.37 16.33
C LEU A 279 12.34 -0.63 16.54
N THR A 280 13.19 0.11 15.85
CA THR A 280 14.65 -0.04 15.92
C THR A 280 15.18 0.31 17.31
N ARG A 281 14.73 1.41 17.88
CA ARG A 281 15.13 1.87 19.20
C ARG A 281 14.76 0.88 20.31
N VAL A 282 13.51 0.44 20.33
CA VAL A 282 12.97 -0.43 21.39
C VAL A 282 13.61 -1.82 21.31
N LEU A 283 13.77 -2.40 20.12
CA LEU A 283 14.43 -3.69 19.95
C LEU A 283 15.90 -3.64 20.38
N ASN A 284 16.65 -2.59 20.04
CA ASN A 284 18.02 -2.41 20.50
C ASN A 284 18.09 -2.27 22.04
N LYS A 285 17.22 -1.44 22.63
CA LYS A 285 17.15 -1.26 24.08
C LYS A 285 16.86 -2.57 24.80
N TYR A 286 15.86 -3.33 24.32
CA TYR A 286 15.50 -4.62 24.90
C TYR A 286 16.65 -5.63 24.78
N ALA A 287 17.24 -5.75 23.60
CA ALA A 287 18.35 -6.66 23.35
C ALA A 287 19.58 -6.35 24.23
N THR A 288 19.90 -5.08 24.42
CA THR A 288 21.00 -4.65 25.31
C THR A 288 20.68 -4.95 26.77
N ASN A 289 19.49 -4.58 27.24
CA ASN A 289 19.08 -4.75 28.65
C ASN A 289 18.96 -6.23 29.07
N ASN A 290 18.70 -7.11 28.12
CA ASN A 290 18.58 -8.56 28.36
C ASN A 290 19.82 -9.34 27.93
N ASN A 291 20.95 -8.68 27.69
CA ASN A 291 22.24 -9.27 27.31
C ASN A 291 22.18 -10.15 26.04
N LEU A 292 21.24 -9.86 25.13
CA LEU A 292 21.12 -10.51 23.83
C LEU A 292 22.09 -9.91 22.81
N LEU A 293 22.38 -8.61 22.89
CA LEU A 293 23.48 -7.94 22.20
C LEU A 293 24.69 -7.83 23.13
N LYS A 294 25.84 -8.31 22.68
CA LYS A 294 27.11 -8.19 23.41
C LYS A 294 27.73 -6.81 23.15
N ASN A 295 28.62 -6.37 24.06
CA ASN A 295 29.28 -5.06 23.97
C ASN A 295 30.07 -4.81 22.66
N ASN A 296 30.41 -5.86 21.94
CA ASN A 296 31.15 -5.81 20.66
C ASN A 296 30.22 -6.03 19.42
N ASP A 297 28.92 -6.23 19.64
CA ASP A 297 27.97 -6.35 18.55
C ASP A 297 27.54 -4.97 18.05
N ASP A 298 27.43 -4.80 16.75
CA ASP A 298 26.85 -3.59 16.17
C ASP A 298 25.37 -3.46 16.55
N SER A 299 24.92 -2.24 16.76
CA SER A 299 23.50 -1.97 16.95
C SER A 299 22.69 -2.43 15.73
N LEU A 300 21.48 -2.95 15.99
CA LEU A 300 20.54 -3.31 14.94
C LEU A 300 20.13 -2.04 14.16
N LEU A 301 20.16 -2.14 12.84
CA LEU A 301 19.64 -1.12 11.93
C LEU A 301 18.19 -1.45 11.55
N PHE A 302 17.47 -0.48 10.99
CA PHE A 302 16.12 -0.74 10.49
C PHE A 302 16.11 -1.87 9.44
N ASP A 303 17.12 -1.95 8.57
CA ASP A 303 17.26 -3.03 7.59
C ASP A 303 17.34 -4.42 8.23
N ASP A 304 17.91 -4.53 9.44
CA ASP A 304 17.97 -5.78 10.18
C ASP A 304 16.61 -6.14 10.81
N VAL A 305 15.93 -5.15 11.40
CA VAL A 305 14.66 -5.36 12.10
C VAL A 305 13.45 -5.45 11.18
N LYS A 306 13.55 -4.99 9.95
CA LYS A 306 12.47 -5.14 8.95
C LYS A 306 12.41 -6.49 8.28
N GLU A 307 13.48 -7.30 8.34
CA GLU A 307 13.55 -8.59 7.67
C GLU A 307 12.49 -9.55 8.22
N GLY A 308 11.59 -10.01 7.35
CA GLY A 308 10.49 -10.90 7.71
C GLY A 308 9.36 -10.26 8.49
N ILE A 309 9.28 -8.93 8.53
CA ILE A 309 8.19 -8.22 9.20
C ILE A 309 6.96 -8.12 8.30
N THR A 310 5.79 -8.33 8.89
CA THR A 310 4.51 -7.84 8.37
C THR A 310 4.02 -6.75 9.33
N LEU A 311 3.93 -5.54 8.83
CA LEU A 311 3.63 -4.33 9.60
C LEU A 311 2.54 -3.52 8.90
N ILE A 312 1.49 -3.18 9.63
CA ILE A 312 0.44 -2.28 9.17
C ILE A 312 0.35 -1.10 10.12
N VAL A 313 0.43 0.10 9.57
CA VAL A 313 0.32 1.37 10.28
C VAL A 313 -0.89 2.13 9.78
N SER A 314 -1.84 2.44 10.65
CA SER A 314 -3.01 3.26 10.34
C SER A 314 -3.00 4.51 11.21
N CYS A 315 -3.00 5.66 10.56
CA CYS A 315 -3.11 6.97 11.20
C CYS A 315 -4.47 7.59 10.87
N LYS A 316 -5.14 8.13 11.88
CA LYS A 316 -6.33 8.99 11.70
C LYS A 316 -5.99 10.38 12.18
N HIS A 317 -6.05 11.33 11.29
CA HIS A 317 -5.64 12.72 11.53
C HIS A 317 -6.76 13.67 11.09
N PRO A 318 -7.13 14.66 11.93
CA PRO A 318 -8.22 15.60 11.59
C PRO A 318 -7.87 16.52 10.41
N ASN A 319 -6.59 16.80 10.20
CA ASN A 319 -6.11 17.66 9.12
C ASN A 319 -4.79 17.18 8.53
N PRO A 320 -4.77 16.05 7.81
CA PRO A 320 -3.54 15.49 7.26
C PRO A 320 -3.01 16.36 6.12
N GLN A 321 -1.68 16.49 6.09
CA GLN A 321 -0.94 17.15 5.02
C GLN A 321 -0.13 16.11 4.26
N PHE A 322 -0.40 15.99 2.96
CA PHE A 322 0.30 15.06 2.10
C PHE A 322 1.34 15.79 1.25
N GLU A 323 2.46 15.13 0.99
CA GLU A 323 3.41 15.56 -0.02
C GLU A 323 2.80 15.26 -1.41
N GLY A 324 2.32 16.29 -2.10
CA GLY A 324 1.70 16.19 -3.41
C GLY A 324 0.21 15.83 -3.43
N GLN A 325 -0.41 15.99 -4.60
CA GLN A 325 -1.85 15.77 -4.80
C GLN A 325 -2.28 14.29 -4.79
N THR A 326 -1.35 13.38 -4.98
CA THR A 326 -1.62 11.93 -5.04
C THR A 326 -1.81 11.28 -3.68
N LYS A 327 -1.62 12.03 -2.58
CA LYS A 327 -1.78 11.57 -1.20
C LYS A 327 -0.96 10.31 -0.88
N THR A 328 0.23 10.16 -1.48
CA THR A 328 1.07 8.98 -1.35
C THR A 328 1.97 8.98 -0.13
N LYS A 329 2.19 10.17 0.47
CA LYS A 329 3.10 10.35 1.60
C LYS A 329 2.59 11.40 2.58
N LEU A 330 2.54 11.05 3.87
CA LEU A 330 2.14 11.98 4.94
C LEU A 330 3.30 12.88 5.34
N GLY A 331 3.05 14.20 5.42
CA GLY A 331 4.05 15.22 5.73
C GLY A 331 3.97 15.84 7.14
N ASN A 332 2.91 15.60 7.90
CA ASN A 332 2.73 16.18 9.24
C ASN A 332 3.85 15.79 10.20
N ILE A 333 4.68 16.72 10.62
CA ILE A 333 5.88 16.48 11.44
C ILE A 333 5.52 15.93 12.83
N GLU A 334 4.46 16.45 13.45
CA GLU A 334 3.98 16.05 14.78
C GLU A 334 3.62 14.56 14.86
N VAL A 335 3.16 13.97 13.77
CA VAL A 335 2.74 12.57 13.71
C VAL A 335 3.92 11.61 13.96
N ARG A 336 5.12 11.98 13.55
CA ARG A 336 6.32 11.15 13.80
C ARG A 336 6.56 10.87 15.28
N GLN A 337 6.47 11.91 16.09
CA GLN A 337 6.68 11.79 17.54
C GLN A 337 5.55 11.01 18.21
N ILE A 338 4.30 11.30 17.83
CA ILE A 338 3.11 10.62 18.37
C ILE A 338 3.14 9.14 18.03
N ALA A 339 3.41 8.78 16.78
CA ALA A 339 3.52 7.39 16.34
C ALA A 339 4.67 6.65 17.04
N SER A 340 5.84 7.30 17.16
CA SER A 340 7.00 6.73 17.86
C SER A 340 6.73 6.48 19.33
N LYS A 341 6.01 7.38 20.00
CA LYS A 341 5.64 7.24 21.41
C LYS A 341 4.64 6.10 21.61
N ILE A 342 3.50 6.16 20.92
CA ILE A 342 2.41 5.19 21.09
C ILE A 342 2.90 3.77 20.75
N PHE A 343 3.55 3.60 19.61
CA PHE A 343 4.06 2.30 19.18
C PHE A 343 5.20 1.82 20.08
N GLY A 344 6.14 2.71 20.46
CA GLY A 344 7.27 2.38 21.30
C GLY A 344 6.83 1.86 22.67
N GLU A 345 5.87 2.51 23.34
CA GLU A 345 5.32 2.08 24.62
C GLU A 345 4.60 0.73 24.51
N GLY A 346 3.83 0.53 23.45
CA GLY A 346 3.13 -0.74 23.20
C GLY A 346 4.09 -1.89 22.88
N LEU A 347 5.15 -1.64 22.12
CA LEU A 347 6.18 -2.62 21.82
C LEU A 347 7.01 -2.99 23.06
N GLU A 348 7.42 -2.01 23.86
CA GLU A 348 8.13 -2.27 25.13
C GLU A 348 7.30 -3.19 26.04
N ARG A 349 6.01 -2.90 26.19
CA ARG A 349 5.09 -3.74 26.97
C ARG A 349 4.99 -5.15 26.40
N PHE A 350 4.78 -5.29 25.10
CA PHE A 350 4.69 -6.59 24.43
C PHE A 350 5.93 -7.45 24.67
N LEU A 351 7.14 -6.87 24.53
CA LEU A 351 8.39 -7.59 24.72
C LEU A 351 8.57 -8.06 26.17
N MET A 352 8.18 -7.22 27.15
CA MET A 352 8.23 -7.59 28.56
C MET A 352 7.21 -8.67 28.93
N GLU A 353 6.01 -8.61 28.38
CA GLU A 353 4.94 -9.59 28.61
C GLU A 353 5.20 -10.93 27.91
N ASN A 354 5.98 -10.93 26.83
CA ASN A 354 6.21 -12.10 25.98
C ASN A 354 7.72 -12.37 25.76
N PRO A 355 8.50 -12.67 26.82
CA PRO A 355 9.96 -12.74 26.72
C PRO A 355 10.46 -13.83 25.74
N ASN A 356 9.75 -14.94 25.58
CA ASN A 356 10.14 -15.99 24.63
C ASN A 356 9.95 -15.52 23.18
N GLN A 357 8.83 -14.86 22.88
CA GLN A 357 8.59 -14.31 21.56
C GLN A 357 9.53 -13.14 21.26
N ALA A 358 9.82 -12.30 22.27
CA ALA A 358 10.81 -11.23 22.17
C ALA A 358 12.18 -11.76 21.76
N ARG A 359 12.63 -12.86 22.40
CA ARG A 359 13.90 -13.52 22.04
C ARG A 359 13.92 -13.96 20.59
N ILE A 360 12.87 -14.63 20.11
CA ILE A 360 12.76 -15.09 18.72
C ILE A 360 12.86 -13.92 17.74
N ILE A 361 12.15 -12.81 18.02
CA ILE A 361 12.19 -11.60 17.19
C ILE A 361 13.60 -11.02 17.15
N ILE A 362 14.24 -10.87 18.32
CA ILE A 362 15.59 -10.31 18.40
C ILE A 362 16.61 -11.22 17.70
N GLU A 363 16.53 -12.55 17.90
CA GLU A 363 17.43 -13.51 17.23
C GLU A 363 17.32 -13.42 15.70
N LYS A 364 16.10 -13.23 15.16
CA LYS A 364 15.92 -13.02 13.73
C LYS A 364 16.61 -11.73 13.27
N ALA A 365 16.43 -10.62 13.96
CA ALA A 365 17.08 -9.34 13.65
C ALA A 365 18.62 -9.42 13.76
N MET A 366 19.13 -10.12 14.77
CA MET A 366 20.57 -10.34 14.94
C MET A 366 21.14 -11.21 13.82
N THR A 367 20.40 -12.20 13.36
CA THR A 367 20.80 -13.04 12.23
C THR A 367 20.84 -12.22 10.94
N ALA A 368 19.87 -11.33 10.73
CA ALA A 368 19.87 -10.38 9.61
C ALA A 368 21.07 -9.42 9.67
N SER A 369 21.36 -8.88 10.86
CA SER A 369 22.52 -8.01 11.09
C SER A 369 23.85 -8.70 10.76
N ARG A 370 24.04 -9.93 11.24
CA ARG A 370 25.23 -10.73 10.90
C ARG A 370 25.36 -10.98 9.41
N ALA A 371 24.25 -11.29 8.74
CA ALA A 371 24.22 -11.48 7.29
C ALA A 371 24.60 -10.20 6.55
N ARG A 372 24.06 -9.05 6.95
CA ARG A 372 24.40 -7.73 6.38
C ARG A 372 25.89 -7.39 6.55
N VAL A 373 26.41 -7.57 7.76
CA VAL A 373 27.83 -7.32 8.04
C VAL A 373 28.73 -8.26 7.22
N ALA A 374 28.38 -9.55 7.14
CA ALA A 374 29.10 -10.52 6.32
C ALA A 374 29.05 -10.17 4.84
N ALA A 375 27.92 -9.74 4.32
CA ALA A 375 27.75 -9.30 2.95
C ALA A 375 28.60 -8.04 2.66
N LYS A 376 28.57 -7.04 3.57
CA LYS A 376 29.41 -5.85 3.45
C LYS A 376 30.91 -6.21 3.40
N LYS A 377 31.35 -7.07 4.33
CA LYS A 377 32.75 -7.54 4.38
C LYS A 377 33.14 -8.28 3.11
N ALA A 378 32.27 -9.13 2.58
CA ALA A 378 32.51 -9.83 1.33
C ALA A 378 32.65 -8.88 0.13
N ARG A 379 31.80 -7.84 0.04
CA ARG A 379 31.91 -6.78 -0.99
C ARG A 379 33.22 -6.02 -0.87
N GLU A 380 33.61 -5.60 0.35
CA GLU A 380 34.86 -4.88 0.59
C GLU A 380 36.08 -5.74 0.22
N LEU A 381 36.05 -7.04 0.55
CA LEU A 381 37.11 -7.97 0.15
C LEU A 381 37.19 -8.14 -1.37
N THR A 382 36.05 -8.21 -2.05
CA THR A 382 35.99 -8.29 -3.51
C THR A 382 36.57 -7.02 -4.15
N ARG A 383 36.24 -5.83 -3.60
CA ARG A 383 36.81 -4.55 -4.05
C ARG A 383 38.30 -4.46 -3.82
N ARG A 384 38.83 -4.85 -2.63
CA ARG A 384 40.26 -4.83 -2.31
C ARG A 384 41.05 -5.86 -3.09
N LYS A 385 40.43 -6.98 -3.45
CA LYS A 385 41.04 -8.05 -4.24
C LYS A 385 41.04 -7.75 -5.73
N GLY A 386 40.21 -6.87 -6.23
CA GLY A 386 40.18 -6.42 -7.62
C GLY A 386 41.49 -5.91 -8.13
N ASP A 387 42.36 -5.35 -7.26
CA ASP A 387 43.72 -4.91 -7.61
C ASP A 387 44.80 -6.03 -7.53
N LEU A 388 44.53 -7.14 -6.80
CA LEU A 388 45.51 -8.20 -6.55
C LEU A 388 45.14 -9.59 -7.10
N GLU A 389 43.84 -9.85 -7.38
CA GLU A 389 43.35 -11.15 -7.87
C GLU A 389 42.96 -11.19 -9.36
N ILE A 390 43.18 -10.13 -10.11
CA ILE A 390 43.09 -10.14 -11.58
C ILE A 390 43.85 -11.34 -12.15
N THR A 391 44.93 -11.78 -11.53
CA THR A 391 45.74 -12.93 -11.94
C THR A 391 45.08 -14.29 -11.69
N ASN A 392 44.25 -14.50 -10.66
CA ASN A 392 43.60 -15.79 -10.37
C ASN A 392 42.21 -15.96 -11.02
N PHE A 393 41.57 -14.86 -11.37
CA PHE A 393 40.28 -14.85 -12.08
C PHE A 393 40.41 -15.32 -13.54
N TYR A 394 41.57 -15.03 -14.18
CA TYR A 394 41.88 -15.45 -15.55
C TYR A 394 41.90 -16.97 -15.77
N GLY A 395 41.87 -17.78 -14.71
CA GLY A 395 41.85 -19.24 -14.84
C GLY A 395 40.50 -19.85 -15.29
N LYS A 396 39.38 -19.22 -14.96
CA LYS A 396 38.04 -19.71 -15.32
C LYS A 396 37.44 -19.03 -16.54
N LEU A 397 37.50 -17.69 -16.61
CA LEU A 397 37.00 -16.94 -17.74
C LEU A 397 38.03 -17.01 -18.91
N THR A 398 37.58 -17.46 -20.05
CA THR A 398 38.32 -17.32 -21.30
C THR A 398 37.78 -16.11 -22.06
N ASP A 399 38.43 -14.99 -21.85
CA ASP A 399 37.99 -13.68 -22.38
C ASP A 399 38.15 -13.55 -23.89
N CYS A 400 37.41 -12.64 -24.53
CA CYS A 400 37.53 -12.23 -25.91
C CYS A 400 38.59 -11.11 -26.05
N LYS A 401 39.02 -10.82 -27.28
CA LYS A 401 39.98 -9.77 -27.55
C LYS A 401 39.37 -8.38 -27.67
N SER A 402 38.12 -8.29 -28.14
CA SER A 402 37.43 -7.02 -28.24
C SER A 402 37.21 -6.44 -26.86
N LYS A 403 37.33 -5.13 -26.73
CA LYS A 403 37.00 -4.36 -25.53
C LYS A 403 35.70 -3.55 -25.72
N ASP A 404 35.05 -3.71 -26.86
CA ASP A 404 33.80 -3.07 -27.17
C ASP A 404 32.66 -3.96 -26.67
N PRO A 405 31.90 -3.53 -25.60
CA PRO A 405 30.80 -4.33 -25.06
C PRO A 405 29.63 -4.50 -26.05
N SER A 406 29.49 -3.61 -27.04
CA SER A 406 28.41 -3.67 -28.02
C SER A 406 28.53 -4.83 -29.01
N GLU A 407 29.73 -5.37 -29.20
CA GLU A 407 30.01 -6.52 -30.07
C GLU A 407 30.45 -7.78 -29.32
N SER A 408 30.64 -7.70 -28.00
CA SER A 408 31.14 -8.79 -27.17
C SER A 408 30.00 -9.63 -26.58
N GLU A 409 30.20 -10.95 -26.58
CA GLU A 409 29.26 -11.92 -26.03
C GLU A 409 29.95 -12.82 -25.01
N ILE A 410 29.24 -13.20 -23.95
CA ILE A 410 29.70 -14.18 -22.96
C ILE A 410 28.81 -15.43 -22.98
N PHE A 411 29.44 -16.59 -23.14
CA PHE A 411 28.76 -17.90 -23.10
C PHE A 411 29.00 -18.58 -21.75
N LEU A 412 27.94 -18.80 -21.02
CA LEU A 412 27.95 -19.61 -19.79
C LEU A 412 27.76 -21.07 -20.17
N VAL A 413 28.70 -21.93 -19.77
CA VAL A 413 28.66 -23.35 -20.12
C VAL A 413 28.79 -24.23 -18.87
N GLU A 414 28.14 -25.40 -18.90
CA GLU A 414 28.18 -26.32 -17.77
C GLU A 414 29.46 -27.16 -17.77
N GLY A 415 30.30 -26.87 -16.79
CA GLY A 415 31.51 -27.64 -16.51
C GLY A 415 32.70 -27.40 -17.46
N ASP A 416 33.85 -27.89 -17.03
CA ASP A 416 35.12 -27.67 -17.75
C ASP A 416 35.19 -28.40 -19.11
N SER A 417 34.48 -29.54 -19.24
CA SER A 417 34.43 -30.30 -20.47
C SER A 417 33.74 -29.53 -21.60
N ALA A 418 32.53 -28.98 -21.30
CA ALA A 418 31.85 -28.12 -22.25
C ALA A 418 32.59 -26.81 -22.50
N GLY A 419 33.23 -26.22 -21.45
CA GLY A 419 34.10 -25.09 -21.56
C GLY A 419 35.28 -25.33 -22.51
N GLY A 420 35.90 -26.48 -22.46
CA GLY A 420 36.99 -26.86 -23.35
C GLY A 420 36.59 -26.96 -24.83
N SER A 421 35.41 -27.52 -25.09
CA SER A 421 34.84 -27.60 -26.44
C SER A 421 34.41 -26.23 -26.95
N ALA A 422 33.75 -25.42 -26.13
CA ALA A 422 33.32 -24.05 -26.49
C ALA A 422 34.53 -23.14 -26.80
N LYS A 423 35.61 -23.24 -26.03
CA LYS A 423 36.87 -22.49 -26.28
C LYS A 423 37.44 -22.75 -27.65
N LYS A 424 37.37 -23.99 -28.15
CA LYS A 424 37.88 -24.34 -29.47
C LYS A 424 37.01 -23.88 -30.63
N GLY A 425 35.70 -23.78 -30.41
CA GLY A 425 34.74 -23.42 -31.46
C GLY A 425 34.33 -21.93 -31.49
N ARG A 426 34.74 -21.12 -30.50
CA ARG A 426 34.34 -19.72 -30.39
C ARG A 426 35.04 -18.80 -31.41
N ASP A 427 34.43 -17.69 -31.70
CA ASP A 427 35.14 -16.52 -32.24
C ASP A 427 35.88 -15.81 -31.09
N TYR A 428 37.22 -15.96 -31.08
CA TYR A 428 38.06 -15.40 -30.04
C TYR A 428 38.10 -13.87 -30.04
N MET A 429 37.63 -13.22 -31.10
CA MET A 429 37.59 -11.77 -31.18
C MET A 429 36.49 -11.19 -30.30
N THR A 430 35.28 -11.76 -30.32
CA THR A 430 34.07 -11.21 -29.70
C THR A 430 33.42 -12.12 -28.66
N GLN A 431 33.79 -13.40 -28.58
CA GLN A 431 33.13 -14.39 -27.73
C GLN A 431 34.03 -14.82 -26.56
N ALA A 432 33.53 -14.61 -25.33
CA ALA A 432 34.08 -15.09 -24.07
C ALA A 432 33.40 -16.35 -23.59
N ILE A 433 34.08 -17.26 -22.90
CA ILE A 433 33.54 -18.48 -22.33
C ILE A 433 33.76 -18.52 -20.83
N LEU A 434 32.70 -18.73 -20.07
CA LEU A 434 32.73 -18.91 -18.62
C LEU A 434 32.14 -20.27 -18.23
N PRO A 435 32.94 -21.27 -17.88
CA PRO A 435 32.42 -22.53 -17.35
C PRO A 435 31.99 -22.38 -15.90
N LEU A 436 30.79 -22.87 -15.62
CA LEU A 436 30.20 -22.90 -14.28
C LEU A 436 30.09 -24.35 -13.81
N ARG A 437 30.36 -24.62 -12.54
CA ARG A 437 30.34 -25.98 -11.98
C ARG A 437 29.13 -26.22 -11.10
N GLY A 438 28.47 -27.36 -11.31
CA GLY A 438 27.40 -27.87 -10.47
C GLY A 438 26.10 -27.08 -10.53
N LYS A 439 25.25 -27.29 -9.54
CA LYS A 439 23.97 -26.57 -9.42
C LYS A 439 24.23 -25.17 -8.85
N ILE A 440 23.83 -24.16 -9.60
CA ILE A 440 23.93 -22.77 -9.18
C ILE A 440 22.90 -22.50 -8.05
N LEU A 441 23.32 -21.73 -7.05
CA LEU A 441 22.46 -21.31 -5.96
C LEU A 441 21.29 -20.47 -6.48
N ASN A 442 20.07 -20.76 -6.03
CA ASN A 442 18.92 -19.91 -6.30
C ASN A 442 19.02 -18.64 -5.45
N VAL A 443 19.45 -17.54 -6.07
CA VAL A 443 19.70 -16.26 -5.40
C VAL A 443 18.41 -15.57 -4.91
N GLU A 444 17.26 -15.84 -5.53
CA GLU A 444 15.97 -15.30 -5.09
C GLU A 444 15.51 -15.91 -3.76
N LYS A 445 15.91 -17.15 -3.49
CA LYS A 445 15.58 -17.90 -2.28
C LYS A 445 16.70 -17.90 -1.24
N ALA A 446 17.81 -17.25 -1.53
CA ALA A 446 18.97 -17.21 -0.66
C ALA A 446 19.19 -15.80 -0.11
N ARG A 447 19.76 -15.73 1.09
CA ARG A 447 20.25 -14.47 1.63
C ARG A 447 21.44 -13.96 0.81
N LEU A 448 21.62 -12.65 0.75
CA LEU A 448 22.70 -12.01 -0.01
C LEU A 448 24.09 -12.50 0.43
N ASP A 449 24.33 -12.67 1.74
CA ASP A 449 25.59 -13.17 2.27
C ASP A 449 25.90 -14.59 1.78
N ARG A 450 24.91 -15.46 1.71
CA ARG A 450 25.04 -16.82 1.18
C ARG A 450 25.27 -16.82 -0.34
N ALA A 451 24.57 -15.95 -1.06
CA ALA A 451 24.77 -15.77 -2.50
C ALA A 451 26.21 -15.31 -2.78
N LEU A 452 26.70 -14.29 -2.06
CA LEU A 452 28.07 -13.76 -2.19
C LEU A 452 29.13 -14.70 -1.64
N GLY A 453 28.79 -15.66 -0.78
CA GLY A 453 29.65 -16.74 -0.34
C GLY A 453 29.85 -17.84 -1.38
N ASN A 454 28.94 -17.95 -2.36
CA ASN A 454 29.00 -18.95 -3.42
C ASN A 454 30.03 -18.57 -4.49
N GLU A 455 30.96 -19.47 -4.78
CA GLU A 455 32.06 -19.24 -5.72
C GLU A 455 31.56 -18.94 -7.14
N GLU A 456 30.56 -19.70 -7.63
CA GLU A 456 30.03 -19.52 -8.98
C GLU A 456 29.29 -18.19 -9.15
N ILE A 457 28.55 -17.75 -8.13
CA ILE A 457 27.86 -16.46 -8.13
C ILE A 457 28.89 -15.32 -8.13
N ARG A 458 29.93 -15.41 -7.30
CA ARG A 458 31.02 -14.40 -7.31
C ARG A 458 31.73 -14.34 -8.65
N THR A 459 31.98 -15.47 -9.24
CA THR A 459 32.63 -15.57 -10.57
C THR A 459 31.79 -14.87 -11.63
N MET A 460 30.46 -15.07 -11.63
CA MET A 460 29.54 -14.38 -12.55
C MET A 460 29.53 -12.86 -12.31
N ILE A 461 29.40 -12.40 -11.07
CA ILE A 461 29.41 -10.97 -10.73
C ILE A 461 30.69 -10.30 -11.24
N THR A 462 31.83 -10.96 -11.06
CA THR A 462 33.10 -10.41 -11.49
C THR A 462 33.25 -10.42 -13.04
N ALA A 463 32.75 -11.49 -13.70
CA ALA A 463 32.81 -11.61 -15.17
C ALA A 463 31.92 -10.57 -15.87
N PHE A 464 30.76 -10.28 -15.33
CA PHE A 464 29.87 -9.28 -15.90
C PHE A 464 30.33 -7.84 -15.61
N GLY A 465 30.97 -7.61 -14.46
CA GLY A 465 31.47 -6.30 -14.08
C GLY A 465 30.43 -5.24 -13.75
N THR A 466 29.14 -5.62 -13.70
CA THR A 466 28.00 -4.72 -13.54
C THR A 466 27.72 -4.29 -12.09
N GLY A 467 28.50 -4.79 -11.11
CA GLY A 467 28.20 -4.56 -9.71
C GLY A 467 26.97 -5.33 -9.20
N ILE A 468 26.49 -5.00 -8.02
CA ILE A 468 25.30 -5.61 -7.39
C ILE A 468 24.57 -4.61 -6.49
N GLY A 469 23.25 -4.73 -6.34
CA GLY A 469 22.45 -3.88 -5.48
C GLY A 469 22.43 -2.43 -5.94
N GLU A 470 22.69 -1.49 -5.03
CA GLU A 470 22.70 -0.05 -5.33
C GLU A 470 23.83 0.39 -6.27
N GLU A 471 24.84 -0.46 -6.47
CA GLU A 471 25.99 -0.21 -7.36
C GLU A 471 25.84 -0.91 -8.71
N PHE A 472 24.66 -1.49 -8.97
CA PHE A 472 24.39 -2.15 -10.25
C PHE A 472 24.27 -1.12 -11.37
N ASP A 473 25.14 -1.26 -12.37
CA ASP A 473 25.19 -0.44 -13.58
C ASP A 473 25.50 -1.35 -14.78
N ILE A 474 24.75 -1.16 -15.88
CA ILE A 474 24.87 -1.96 -17.12
C ILE A 474 25.67 -1.20 -18.16
#